data_e9bbd927e5f29a6be37f5ff3788822ae
#
_entry.id   e9bbd927e5f29a6be37f5ff3788822ae
#
_cell.length_a   1.000
_cell.length_b   1.000
_cell.length_c   1.000
_cell.angle_alpha   90.00
_cell.angle_beta   90.00
_cell.angle_gamma   90.00
#
_symmetry.space_group_name_H-M   'P 1'
#
loop_
_entity.id
_entity.type
_entity.pdbx_description
1 polymer ?
#
loop_
_entity_poly.entity_id
_entity_poly.type
_entity_poly.pdbx_seq_one_letter_code
_entity_poly.pdbx_strand_id
1 'polypeptide(L)'
;MSAPQGSTVTPEAVVFRMPDPDHTLIAVSLWSDVELPDVGVPFGRVPEGWELRIPLPRLARIEYLLELRGTGGGITRVLDPGNPLRVPGAFGEHSWLPMPGYHAPSWLLGH
;
A
#
# COMPACT_ATOMS: atom_id res chain seq x y z
N MET A 1 -14.77 17.81 -7.40
CA MET A 1 -14.01 17.18 -6.31
C MET A 1 -13.22 16.02 -6.87
N SER A 2 -11.93 16.02 -6.62
CA SER A 2 -11.08 14.94 -7.12
C SER A 2 -11.23 13.67 -6.28
N ALA A 3 -11.05 12.51 -6.92
CA ALA A 3 -11.03 11.24 -6.21
C ALA A 3 -9.83 11.16 -5.28
N PRO A 4 -9.90 10.37 -4.19
CA PRO A 4 -8.75 10.14 -3.34
C PRO A 4 -7.61 9.54 -4.16
N GLN A 5 -6.39 10.04 -3.98
CA GLN A 5 -5.23 9.59 -4.74
C GLN A 5 -4.35 8.61 -3.98
N GLY A 6 -4.54 8.51 -2.69
CA GLY A 6 -3.77 7.63 -1.85
C GLY A 6 -4.51 6.36 -1.50
N SER A 7 -3.79 5.44 -0.87
CA SER A 7 -4.38 4.23 -0.33
C SER A 7 -5.26 4.57 0.86
N THR A 8 -6.38 3.86 1.00
CA THR A 8 -7.38 4.16 2.03
C THR A 8 -7.89 2.87 2.67
N VAL A 9 -8.38 3.01 3.90
CA VAL A 9 -9.02 1.91 4.64
C VAL A 9 -10.48 2.31 4.89
N THR A 10 -11.38 1.42 4.50
CA THR A 10 -12.80 1.56 4.78
C THR A 10 -13.22 0.51 5.80
N PRO A 11 -14.45 0.56 6.37
CA PRO A 11 -14.91 -0.50 7.27
C PRO A 11 -14.98 -1.89 6.63
N GLU A 12 -14.90 -1.97 5.31
CA GLU A 12 -15.10 -3.21 4.57
C GLU A 12 -13.85 -3.70 3.85
N ALA A 13 -12.92 -2.81 3.52
CA ALA A 13 -11.81 -3.15 2.65
C ALA A 13 -10.64 -2.20 2.80
N VAL A 14 -9.49 -2.62 2.28
CA VAL A 14 -8.34 -1.75 2.06
C VAL A 14 -8.20 -1.54 0.56
N VAL A 15 -8.02 -0.31 0.15
CA VAL A 15 -7.82 0.04 -1.26
C VAL A 15 -6.44 0.67 -1.40
N PHE A 16 -5.55 -0.02 -2.11
CA PHE A 16 -4.23 0.49 -2.42
C PHE A 16 -4.25 1.14 -3.79
N ARG A 17 -3.58 2.27 -3.95
CA ARG A 17 -3.52 3.00 -5.21
C ARG A 17 -2.10 3.41 -5.53
N MET A 18 -1.72 3.29 -6.80
CA MET A 18 -0.44 3.78 -7.30
C MET A 18 -0.72 4.68 -8.50
N PRO A 19 -0.40 5.98 -8.42
CA PRO A 19 -0.58 6.87 -9.57
C PRO A 19 0.41 6.50 -10.69
N ASP A 20 -0.08 6.51 -11.92
CA ASP A 20 0.72 6.27 -13.11
C ASP A 20 0.05 6.95 -14.31
N PRO A 21 -0.08 8.29 -14.27
CA PRO A 21 -0.82 9.01 -15.32
C PRO A 21 -0.18 8.88 -16.70
N ASP A 22 1.13 8.67 -16.76
CA ASP A 22 1.87 8.56 -18.02
C ASP A 22 1.97 7.12 -18.52
N HIS A 23 1.38 6.17 -17.80
CA HIS A 23 1.39 4.75 -18.18
C HIS A 23 2.80 4.19 -18.40
N THR A 24 3.70 4.50 -17.48
CA THR A 24 5.11 4.06 -17.56
C THR A 24 5.34 2.70 -16.92
N LEU A 25 4.37 2.20 -16.14
CA LEU A 25 4.47 0.92 -15.46
C LEU A 25 3.70 -0.15 -16.23
N ILE A 26 4.19 -1.38 -16.19
CA ILE A 26 3.50 -2.52 -16.81
C ILE A 26 2.82 -3.42 -15.77
N ALA A 27 3.23 -3.33 -14.49
CA ALA A 27 2.59 -4.07 -13.42
C ALA A 27 2.89 -3.40 -12.08
N VAL A 28 1.95 -3.55 -11.16
CA VAL A 28 2.10 -3.13 -9.75
C VAL A 28 1.55 -4.25 -8.88
N SER A 29 2.25 -4.57 -7.80
CA SER A 29 1.77 -5.54 -6.83
C SER A 29 2.12 -5.09 -5.41
N LEU A 30 1.48 -5.73 -4.44
CA LEU A 30 1.69 -5.45 -3.03
C LEU A 30 2.82 -6.32 -2.50
N TRP A 31 3.75 -5.72 -1.75
CA TRP A 31 4.77 -6.45 -1.00
C TRP A 31 4.61 -6.18 0.49
N SER A 32 4.76 -7.21 1.29
CA SER A 32 4.77 -7.10 2.75
C SER A 32 5.70 -8.17 3.32
N ASP A 33 6.33 -7.87 4.44
CA ASP A 33 7.13 -8.85 5.16
C ASP A 33 6.27 -9.75 6.05
N VAL A 34 4.99 -9.41 6.19
CA VAL A 34 4.00 -10.27 6.85
C VAL A 34 3.30 -11.09 5.78
N GLU A 35 3.09 -12.36 6.05
CA GLU A 35 2.41 -13.24 5.10
C GLU A 35 0.93 -12.87 5.03
N LEU A 36 0.55 -12.26 3.92
CA LEU A 36 -0.83 -11.91 3.60
C LEU A 36 -1.26 -12.71 2.38
N PRO A 37 -2.52 -13.18 2.32
CA PRO A 37 -2.98 -13.91 1.12
C PRO A 37 -2.90 -13.09 -0.15
N ASP A 38 -2.91 -11.75 -0.03
CA ASP A 38 -2.93 -10.85 -1.17
C ASP A 38 -1.54 -10.30 -1.55
N VAL A 39 -0.47 -10.78 -0.91
CA VAL A 39 0.90 -10.40 -1.30
C VAL A 39 1.20 -11.00 -2.67
N GLY A 40 1.73 -10.15 -3.57
CA GLY A 40 2.02 -10.57 -4.94
C GLY A 40 0.83 -10.52 -5.88
N VAL A 41 -0.39 -10.23 -5.38
CA VAL A 41 -1.55 -10.08 -6.25
C VAL A 41 -1.37 -8.81 -7.09
N PRO A 42 -1.53 -8.90 -8.43
CA PRO A 42 -1.37 -7.73 -9.27
C PRO A 42 -2.51 -6.74 -9.09
N PHE A 43 -2.17 -5.46 -9.12
CA PHE A 43 -3.17 -4.39 -9.14
C PHE A 43 -3.87 -4.38 -10.51
N GLY A 44 -5.12 -3.94 -10.51
CA GLY A 44 -5.82 -3.64 -11.73
C GLY A 44 -5.51 -2.25 -12.25
N ARG A 45 -5.50 -2.07 -13.56
CA ARG A 45 -5.27 -0.76 -14.17
C ARG A 45 -6.54 0.08 -14.11
N VAL A 46 -6.39 1.34 -13.71
CA VAL A 46 -7.46 2.35 -13.69
C VAL A 46 -6.96 3.57 -14.46
N PRO A 47 -7.84 4.52 -14.84
CA PRO A 47 -7.40 5.66 -15.66
C PRO A 47 -6.24 6.46 -15.06
N GLU A 48 -6.19 6.62 -13.75
CA GLU A 48 -5.14 7.40 -13.08
C GLU A 48 -3.91 6.57 -12.73
N GLY A 49 -3.96 5.25 -12.89
CA GLY A 49 -2.86 4.39 -12.51
C GLY A 49 -3.29 2.97 -12.20
N TRP A 50 -3.10 2.54 -10.96
CA TRP A 50 -3.30 1.15 -10.53
C TRP A 50 -4.04 1.10 -9.21
N GLU A 51 -4.86 0.08 -9.02
CA GLU A 51 -5.66 -0.08 -7.82
C GLU A 51 -5.78 -1.54 -7.44
N LEU A 52 -5.68 -1.82 -6.13
CA LEU A 52 -5.95 -3.14 -5.57
C LEU A 52 -6.88 -2.96 -4.38
N ARG A 53 -8.00 -3.67 -4.40
CA ARG A 53 -8.94 -3.71 -3.29
C ARG A 53 -8.90 -5.09 -2.65
N ILE A 54 -8.65 -5.16 -1.35
CA ILE A 54 -8.64 -6.42 -0.61
C ILE A 54 -9.60 -6.36 0.57
N PRO A 55 -10.15 -7.48 1.01
CA PRO A 55 -10.93 -7.52 2.24
C PRO A 55 -10.04 -7.15 3.43
N LEU A 56 -10.64 -6.64 4.50
CA LEU A 56 -9.87 -6.28 5.69
C LEU A 56 -9.16 -7.51 6.24
N PRO A 57 -7.81 -7.47 6.38
CA PRO A 57 -7.10 -8.55 7.02
C PRO A 57 -7.29 -8.52 8.54
N ARG A 58 -7.10 -9.65 9.18
CA ARG A 58 -7.20 -9.75 10.65
C ARG A 58 -5.91 -9.32 11.31
N LEU A 59 -5.52 -8.08 11.06
CA LEU A 59 -4.30 -7.47 11.58
C LEU A 59 -4.66 -6.12 12.18
N ALA A 60 -3.85 -5.65 13.13
CA ALA A 60 -4.01 -4.31 13.67
C ALA A 60 -3.60 -3.25 12.65
N ARG A 61 -2.60 -3.57 11.83
CA ARG A 61 -2.10 -2.68 10.78
C ARG A 61 -1.42 -3.50 9.70
N ILE A 62 -1.27 -2.91 8.51
CA ILE A 62 -0.50 -3.49 7.41
C ILE A 62 0.76 -2.64 7.22
N GLU A 63 1.93 -3.28 7.18
CA GLU A 63 3.19 -2.66 6.75
C GLU A 63 3.53 -3.20 5.37
N TYR A 64 3.79 -2.32 4.41
CA TYR A 64 3.88 -2.74 3.02
C TYR A 64 4.77 -1.81 2.20
N LEU A 65 5.14 -2.29 1.03
CA LEU A 65 5.71 -1.51 -0.06
C LEU A 65 4.93 -1.81 -1.33
N LEU A 66 5.03 -0.92 -2.31
CA LEU A 66 4.49 -1.18 -3.64
C LEU A 66 5.63 -1.69 -4.51
N GLU A 67 5.40 -2.81 -5.19
CA GLU A 67 6.37 -3.40 -6.10
C GLU A 67 5.99 -3.01 -7.52
N LEU A 68 6.87 -2.26 -8.17
CA LEU A 68 6.62 -1.67 -9.48
C LEU A 68 7.46 -2.37 -10.53
N ARG A 69 6.85 -2.69 -11.67
CA ARG A 69 7.56 -3.20 -12.84
C ARG A 69 7.44 -2.18 -13.96
N GLY A 70 8.58 -1.70 -14.44
CA GLY A 70 8.64 -0.77 -15.57
C GLY A 70 8.77 -1.50 -16.90
N THR A 71 8.68 -0.74 -17.98
CA THR A 71 8.75 -1.28 -19.36
C THR A 71 10.06 -1.97 -19.69
N GLY A 72 11.14 -1.65 -18.96
CA GLY A 72 12.42 -2.34 -19.11
C GLY A 72 12.51 -3.67 -18.38
N GLY A 73 11.47 -4.09 -17.66
CA GLY A 73 11.45 -5.36 -16.93
C GLY A 73 12.05 -5.31 -15.53
N GLY A 74 12.61 -4.18 -15.12
CA GLY A 74 13.15 -4.01 -13.78
C GLY A 74 12.06 -3.92 -12.73
N ILE A 75 12.33 -4.45 -11.54
CA ILE A 75 11.41 -4.40 -10.40
C ILE A 75 11.98 -3.48 -9.34
N THR A 76 11.15 -2.55 -8.85
CA THR A 76 11.50 -1.61 -7.80
C THR A 76 10.44 -1.64 -6.71
N ARG A 77 10.86 -1.64 -5.46
CA ARG A 77 9.95 -1.51 -4.32
C ARG A 77 10.02 -0.08 -3.80
N VAL A 78 8.86 0.52 -3.60
CA VAL A 78 8.78 1.93 -3.20
C VAL A 78 7.78 2.09 -2.06
N LEU A 79 7.96 3.17 -1.30
CA LEU A 79 6.93 3.61 -0.36
C LEU A 79 5.70 4.06 -1.13
N ASP A 80 4.53 3.91 -0.52
CA ASP A 80 3.27 4.36 -1.12
C ASP A 80 3.28 5.89 -1.21
N PRO A 81 3.29 6.48 -2.41
CA PRO A 81 3.37 7.94 -2.53
C PRO A 81 2.15 8.67 -2.01
N GLY A 82 1.01 7.99 -1.94
CA GLY A 82 -0.22 8.58 -1.41
C GLY A 82 -0.43 8.37 0.08
N ASN A 83 0.52 7.73 0.76
CA ASN A 83 0.41 7.42 2.18
C ASN A 83 1.60 8.02 2.92
N PRO A 84 1.38 9.06 3.78
CA PRO A 84 2.49 9.67 4.53
C PRO A 84 2.95 8.85 5.73
N LEU A 85 2.21 7.81 6.12
CA LEU A 85 2.54 7.02 7.31
C LEU A 85 3.68 6.06 7.00
N ARG A 86 4.71 6.09 7.83
CA ARG A 86 5.92 5.29 7.63
C ARG A 86 6.42 4.71 8.94
N VAL A 87 7.04 3.55 8.86
CA VAL A 87 7.60 2.85 10.01
C VAL A 87 8.94 2.25 9.61
N PRO A 88 9.95 2.23 10.53
CA PRO A 88 11.23 1.59 10.23
C PRO A 88 11.05 0.09 10.02
N GLY A 89 11.71 -0.44 9.00
CA GLY A 89 11.80 -1.86 8.73
C GLY A 89 13.24 -2.34 8.81
N ALA A 90 13.45 -3.65 8.69
CA ALA A 90 14.78 -4.25 8.78
C ALA A 90 15.73 -3.74 7.69
N PHE A 91 15.20 -3.42 6.51
CA PHE A 91 15.98 -2.99 5.35
C PHE A 91 15.53 -1.62 4.82
N GLY A 92 14.95 -0.79 5.68
CA GLY A 92 14.47 0.54 5.31
C GLY A 92 13.05 0.77 5.78
N GLU A 93 12.52 1.94 5.47
CA GLU A 93 11.17 2.29 5.86
C GLU A 93 10.12 1.53 5.05
N HIS A 94 8.98 1.25 5.71
CA HIS A 94 7.78 0.73 5.06
C HIS A 94 6.64 1.72 5.20
N SER A 95 5.72 1.72 4.26
CA SER A 95 4.43 2.37 4.44
C SER A 95 3.58 1.53 5.38
N TRP A 96 2.65 2.16 6.11
CA TRP A 96 1.74 1.38 6.95
C TRP A 96 0.35 2.02 6.97
N LEU A 97 -0.65 1.17 7.21
CA LEU A 97 -2.05 1.58 7.34
C LEU A 97 -2.63 0.92 8.59
N PRO A 98 -3.22 1.70 9.50
CA PRO A 98 -3.96 1.11 10.62
C PRO A 98 -5.30 0.56 10.13
N MET A 99 -5.69 -0.59 10.68
CA MET A 99 -7.00 -1.16 10.38
C MET A 99 -8.07 -0.55 11.27
N PRO A 100 -9.36 -0.59 10.87
CA PRO A 100 -10.43 -0.08 11.73
C PRO A 100 -10.40 -0.71 13.11
N GLY A 101 -10.57 0.11 14.15
CA GLY A 101 -10.50 -0.36 15.52
C GLY A 101 -9.09 -0.46 16.10
N TYR A 102 -8.06 -0.13 15.31
CA TYR A 102 -6.69 -0.14 15.80
C TYR A 102 -6.49 0.92 16.87
N HIS A 103 -5.92 0.51 17.99
CA HIS A 103 -5.56 1.41 19.09
C HIS A 103 -4.06 1.31 19.33
N ALA A 104 -3.32 2.34 18.94
CA ALA A 104 -1.89 2.37 19.19
C ALA A 104 -1.64 2.44 20.71
N PRO A 105 -0.64 1.69 21.23
CA PRO A 105 -0.24 1.88 22.63
C PRO A 105 0.17 3.33 22.88
N SER A 106 -0.13 3.84 24.09
CA SER A 106 0.11 5.24 24.41
C SER A 106 1.58 5.65 24.24
N TRP A 107 2.52 4.73 24.49
CA TRP A 107 3.94 5.01 24.30
C TRP A 107 4.32 5.22 22.85
N LEU A 108 3.58 4.64 21.90
CA LEU A 108 3.81 4.86 20.46
C LEU A 108 3.33 6.25 20.02
N LEU A 109 2.44 6.86 20.78
CA LEU A 109 1.90 8.17 20.44
C LEU A 109 2.77 9.32 20.93
N GLY A 110 3.92 9.02 21.52
CA GLY A 110 4.87 10.04 21.93
C GLY A 110 4.48 10.79 23.20
N HIS A 111 3.66 10.22 24.02
CA HIS A 111 3.22 10.81 25.26
C HIS A 111 4.04 10.38 26.44
#